data_76fe18665a569ac07015d550e7ae02ea
#
_entry.id   76fe18665a569ac07015d550e7ae02ea
#
_cell.length_a   1.000
_cell.length_b   1.000
_cell.length_c   1.000
_cell.angle_alpha   90.00
_cell.angle_beta   90.00
_cell.angle_gamma   90.00
#
_symmetry.space_group_name_H-M   'P 1'
#
loop_
_entity.id
_entity.type
_entity.pdbx_description
1 polymer ?
#
loop_
_entity_poly.entity_id
_entity_poly.type
_entity_poly.pdbx_seq_one_letter_code
_entity_poly.pdbx_strand_id
1 'polypeptide(L)'
;MHAVRIPTTRALAAVSTGESVYRNGPLPGAVLTRVASSHLRVGTFEFFAARRQNDLLKKLTEYTIQRHCPNLEQSNHPELDLLEHVSRQQARLIAKWMSVGFIHGVMNTDNMTISGET
;
A
#
# COMPACT_ATOMS: atom_id res chain seq x y z
N MET A 1 5.98 -11.98 -8.19
CA MET A 1 5.90 -11.78 -6.72
C MET A 1 4.93 -12.75 -6.07
N HIS A 2 3.65 -12.82 -6.48
CA HIS A 2 2.67 -13.73 -5.86
C HIS A 2 3.10 -15.19 -5.94
N ALA A 3 3.58 -15.66 -7.08
CA ALA A 3 4.02 -17.05 -7.29
C ALA A 3 5.17 -17.47 -6.36
N VAL A 4 6.03 -16.54 -5.97
CA VAL A 4 7.13 -16.78 -5.02
C VAL A 4 6.78 -16.40 -3.57
N ARG A 5 5.48 -16.26 -3.29
CA ARG A 5 4.93 -15.98 -1.96
C ARG A 5 5.42 -14.67 -1.32
N ILE A 6 5.71 -13.68 -2.14
CA ILE A 6 5.97 -12.32 -1.68
C ILE A 6 4.62 -11.58 -1.63
N PRO A 7 4.29 -10.89 -0.53
CA PRO A 7 3.07 -10.09 -0.43
C PRO A 7 3.00 -9.07 -1.56
N THR A 8 1.93 -9.14 -2.34
CA THR A 8 1.71 -8.27 -3.49
C THR A 8 0.23 -8.22 -3.84
N THR A 9 -0.19 -7.13 -4.45
CA THR A 9 -1.52 -7.06 -5.05
C THR A 9 -1.63 -8.06 -6.20
N ARG A 10 -2.83 -8.63 -6.39
CA ARG A 10 -3.08 -9.65 -7.42
C ARG A 10 -3.83 -9.04 -8.59
N ALA A 11 -3.42 -9.37 -9.80
CA ALA A 11 -4.18 -9.03 -10.99
C ALA A 11 -5.41 -9.95 -11.08
N LEU A 12 -6.60 -9.35 -11.11
CA LEU A 12 -7.86 -10.06 -11.32
C LEU A 12 -8.18 -10.17 -12.81
N ALA A 13 -8.05 -9.07 -13.54
CA ALA A 13 -8.33 -9.01 -14.97
C ALA A 13 -7.49 -7.93 -15.64
N ALA A 14 -7.16 -8.15 -16.92
CA ALA A 14 -6.61 -7.15 -17.82
C ALA A 14 -7.47 -7.13 -19.08
N VAL A 15 -7.98 -5.95 -19.44
CA VAL A 15 -8.88 -5.77 -20.58
C VAL A 15 -8.31 -4.70 -21.50
N SER A 16 -8.12 -5.04 -22.78
CA SER A 16 -7.74 -4.06 -23.81
C SER A 16 -8.89 -3.06 -24.01
N THR A 17 -8.56 -1.77 -24.08
CA THR A 17 -9.56 -0.71 -24.33
C THR A 17 -9.83 -0.49 -25.81
N GLY A 18 -8.96 -0.98 -26.70
CA GLY A 18 -8.99 -0.66 -28.12
C GLY A 18 -8.45 0.74 -28.45
N GLU A 19 -8.08 1.52 -27.44
CA GLU A 19 -7.51 2.87 -27.60
C GLU A 19 -5.97 2.81 -27.50
N SER A 20 -5.32 3.85 -28.04
CA SER A 20 -3.87 4.00 -27.90
C SER A 20 -3.50 4.90 -26.74
N VAL A 21 -2.52 4.50 -25.95
CA VAL A 21 -1.88 5.31 -24.91
C VAL A 21 -0.51 5.78 -25.41
N TYR A 22 -0.28 7.08 -25.39
CA TYR A 22 0.97 7.69 -25.82
C TYR A 22 1.96 7.81 -24.66
N ARG A 23 3.14 7.17 -24.80
CA ARG A 23 4.30 7.34 -23.91
C ARG A 23 5.54 7.65 -24.77
N ASN A 24 6.36 6.67 -25.12
CA ASN A 24 7.48 6.81 -26.07
C ASN A 24 7.04 6.41 -27.48
N GLY A 25 5.75 6.56 -27.81
CA GLY A 25 5.07 6.15 -29.00
C GLY A 25 3.66 5.64 -28.67
N PRO A 26 2.85 5.32 -29.70
CA PRO A 26 1.53 4.76 -29.51
C PRO A 26 1.64 3.30 -29.04
N LEU A 27 1.03 2.98 -27.89
CA LEU A 27 0.95 1.64 -27.32
C LEU A 27 -0.50 1.23 -27.10
N PRO A 28 -0.85 -0.06 -27.20
CA PRO A 28 -2.19 -0.53 -26.88
C PRO A 28 -2.57 -0.18 -25.45
N GLY A 29 -3.73 0.47 -25.27
CA GLY A 29 -4.28 0.77 -23.95
C GLY A 29 -4.96 -0.44 -23.31
N ALA A 30 -4.84 -0.57 -22.01
CA ALA A 30 -5.53 -1.60 -21.23
C ALA A 30 -5.90 -1.11 -19.82
N VAL A 31 -6.96 -1.68 -19.26
CA VAL A 31 -7.35 -1.53 -17.86
C VAL A 31 -6.94 -2.78 -17.10
N LEU A 32 -6.16 -2.60 -16.04
CA LEU A 32 -5.77 -3.67 -15.12
C LEU A 32 -6.54 -3.55 -13.81
N THR A 33 -7.32 -4.56 -13.47
CA THR A 33 -7.98 -4.67 -12.16
C THR A 33 -7.06 -5.39 -11.19
N ARG A 34 -6.75 -4.74 -10.08
CA ARG A 34 -5.90 -5.29 -9.00
C ARG A 34 -6.71 -5.45 -7.72
N VAL A 35 -6.44 -6.53 -6.99
CA VAL A 35 -7.04 -6.86 -5.71
C VAL A 35 -5.96 -6.88 -4.64
N ALA A 36 -6.23 -6.23 -3.51
CA ALA A 36 -5.37 -6.19 -2.33
C ALA A 36 -6.23 -6.22 -1.06
N SER A 37 -5.62 -6.55 0.08
CA SER A 37 -6.27 -6.44 1.41
C SER A 37 -6.55 -4.99 1.77
N SER A 38 -5.72 -4.07 1.31
CA SER A 38 -5.90 -2.62 1.43
C SER A 38 -5.27 -1.86 0.27
N HIS A 39 -5.88 -0.72 -0.08
CA HIS A 39 -5.30 0.30 -0.94
C HIS A 39 -4.91 1.57 -0.18
N LEU A 40 -5.07 1.58 1.15
CA LEU A 40 -4.57 2.67 1.99
C LEU A 40 -3.04 2.70 1.95
N ARG A 41 -2.50 3.89 1.76
CA ARG A 41 -1.06 4.13 1.66
C ARG A 41 -0.58 5.00 2.80
N VAL A 42 0.69 4.90 3.14
CA VAL A 42 1.33 5.81 4.12
C VAL A 42 1.12 7.27 3.72
N GLY A 43 1.23 7.58 2.43
CA GLY A 43 0.96 8.91 1.89
C GLY A 43 -0.45 9.45 2.13
N THR A 44 -1.45 8.59 2.38
CA THR A 44 -2.81 9.06 2.73
C THR A 44 -2.81 9.73 4.11
N PHE A 45 -2.06 9.20 5.07
CA PHE A 45 -1.89 9.81 6.39
C PHE A 45 -1.10 11.12 6.30
N GLU A 46 -0.02 11.11 5.51
CA GLU A 46 0.80 12.30 5.26
C GLU A 46 -0.01 13.42 4.61
N PHE A 47 -0.91 13.10 3.68
CA PHE A 47 -1.81 14.06 3.05
C PHE A 47 -2.66 14.84 4.06
N PHE A 48 -3.26 14.17 5.03
CA PHE A 48 -4.07 14.83 6.06
C PHE A 48 -3.19 15.58 7.08
N ALA A 49 -2.04 14.98 7.46
CA ALA A 49 -1.09 15.61 8.37
C ALA A 49 -0.52 16.92 7.82
N ALA A 50 -0.08 16.94 6.57
CA ALA A 50 0.46 18.12 5.90
C ALA A 50 -0.58 19.26 5.80
N ARG A 51 -1.86 18.94 5.75
CA ARG A 51 -2.97 19.90 5.74
C ARG A 51 -3.49 20.28 7.12
N ARG A 52 -2.87 19.76 8.17
CA ARG A 52 -3.29 19.95 9.57
C ARG A 52 -4.75 19.54 9.84
N GLN A 53 -5.24 18.58 9.07
CA GLN A 53 -6.60 18.02 9.22
C GLN A 53 -6.58 16.90 10.27
N ASN A 54 -6.26 17.25 11.51
CA ASN A 54 -6.01 16.28 12.57
C ASN A 54 -7.22 15.39 12.88
N ASP A 55 -8.44 15.92 12.79
CA ASP A 55 -9.65 15.13 13.01
C ASP A 55 -9.84 14.04 11.95
N LEU A 56 -9.54 14.35 10.68
CA LEU A 56 -9.59 13.37 9.59
C LEU A 56 -8.46 12.35 9.70
N LEU A 57 -7.26 12.80 10.09
CA LEU A 57 -6.14 11.92 10.35
C LEU A 57 -6.46 10.92 11.47
N LYS A 58 -7.05 11.39 12.57
CA LYS A 58 -7.49 10.54 13.68
C LYS A 58 -8.52 9.50 13.21
N LYS A 59 -9.56 9.92 12.52
CA LYS A 59 -10.58 9.01 11.95
C LYS A 59 -9.97 7.97 10.99
N LEU A 60 -9.01 8.38 10.15
CA LEU A 60 -8.30 7.45 9.26
C LEU A 60 -7.49 6.42 10.06
N THR A 61 -6.84 6.86 11.13
CA THR A 61 -6.06 5.97 12.03
C THR A 61 -6.98 4.96 12.73
N GLU A 62 -8.07 5.42 13.33
CA GLU A 62 -9.08 4.58 13.96
C GLU A 62 -9.66 3.55 12.97
N TYR A 63 -10.07 3.99 11.78
CA TYR A 63 -10.55 3.10 10.72
C TYR A 63 -9.49 2.06 10.32
N THR A 64 -8.24 2.49 10.22
CA THR A 64 -7.13 1.60 9.86
C THR A 64 -6.90 0.51 10.90
N ILE A 65 -6.91 0.89 12.19
CA ILE A 65 -6.77 -0.04 13.30
C ILE A 65 -7.91 -1.05 13.29
N GLN A 66 -9.16 -0.59 13.27
CA GLN A 66 -10.34 -1.45 13.25
C GLN A 66 -10.33 -2.46 12.10
N ARG A 67 -9.95 -2.01 10.92
CA ARG A 67 -9.99 -2.85 9.72
C ARG A 67 -8.81 -3.80 9.58
N HIS A 68 -7.60 -3.35 9.93
CA HIS A 68 -6.36 -4.07 9.60
C HIS A 68 -5.59 -4.59 10.80
N CYS A 69 -5.81 -4.00 11.97
CA CYS A 69 -5.08 -4.30 13.19
C CYS A 69 -6.00 -4.29 14.43
N PRO A 70 -7.14 -5.03 14.43
CA PRO A 70 -8.13 -4.95 15.51
C PRO A 70 -7.55 -5.31 16.88
N ASN A 71 -6.47 -6.07 16.91
CA ASN A 71 -5.75 -6.39 18.16
C ASN A 71 -5.09 -5.16 18.82
N LEU A 72 -4.94 -4.05 18.09
CA LEU A 72 -4.36 -2.81 18.63
C LEU A 72 -5.41 -1.87 19.24
N GLU A 73 -6.71 -2.12 19.09
CA GLU A 73 -7.78 -1.26 19.64
C GLU A 73 -7.71 -1.13 21.15
N GLN A 74 -7.24 -2.17 21.83
CA GLN A 74 -7.14 -2.20 23.30
C GLN A 74 -5.75 -1.83 23.81
N SER A 75 -4.85 -1.37 22.95
CA SER A 75 -3.52 -0.92 23.36
C SER A 75 -3.60 0.42 24.12
N ASN A 76 -2.61 0.66 24.97
CA ASN A 76 -2.46 1.96 25.64
C ASN A 76 -2.01 3.07 24.65
N HIS A 77 -1.39 2.70 23.53
CA HIS A 77 -0.85 3.62 22.53
C HIS A 77 -1.11 3.10 21.11
N PRO A 78 -2.39 2.98 20.66
CA PRO A 78 -2.76 2.28 19.45
C PRO A 78 -2.16 2.93 18.19
N GLU A 79 -1.98 4.25 18.17
CA GLU A 79 -1.38 4.97 17.03
C GLU A 79 0.11 4.66 16.88
N LEU A 80 0.83 4.59 18.00
CA LEU A 80 2.26 4.23 18.01
C LEU A 80 2.45 2.77 17.59
N ASP A 81 1.62 1.89 18.11
CA ASP A 81 1.65 0.47 17.78
C ASP A 81 1.29 0.22 16.30
N LEU A 82 0.36 1.02 15.74
CA LEU A 82 0.08 1.00 14.31
C LEU A 82 1.32 1.41 13.49
N LEU A 83 2.01 2.48 13.88
CA LEU A 83 3.23 2.93 13.21
C LEU A 83 4.30 1.82 13.24
N GLU A 84 4.50 1.20 14.39
CA GLU A 84 5.45 0.09 14.53
C GLU A 84 5.04 -1.13 13.69
N HIS A 85 3.76 -1.48 13.69
CA HIS A 85 3.22 -2.56 12.89
C HIS A 85 3.48 -2.34 11.39
N VAL A 86 3.12 -1.18 10.85
CA VAL A 86 3.32 -0.83 9.45
C VAL A 86 4.80 -0.83 9.10
N SER A 87 5.65 -0.24 9.94
CA SER A 87 7.11 -0.23 9.74
C SER A 87 7.68 -1.65 9.65
N ARG A 88 7.27 -2.55 10.53
CA ARG A 88 7.67 -3.96 10.50
C ARG A 88 7.18 -4.69 9.25
N GLN A 89 5.96 -4.41 8.78
CA GLN A 89 5.43 -5.00 7.55
C GLN A 89 6.23 -4.56 6.33
N GLN A 90 6.56 -3.28 6.22
CA GLN A 90 7.39 -2.75 5.14
C GLN A 90 8.81 -3.34 5.17
N ALA A 91 9.43 -3.42 6.35
CA ALA A 91 10.75 -4.03 6.50
C ALA A 91 10.77 -5.49 6.03
N ARG A 92 9.75 -6.28 6.41
CA ARG A 92 9.60 -7.67 5.98
C ARG A 92 9.39 -7.79 4.47
N LEU A 93 8.58 -6.90 3.88
CA LEU A 93 8.35 -6.88 2.45
C LEU A 93 9.64 -6.60 1.67
N ILE A 94 10.38 -5.55 2.07
CA ILE A 94 11.64 -5.17 1.42
C ILE A 94 12.68 -6.29 1.57
N ALA A 95 12.79 -6.91 2.74
CA ALA A 95 13.69 -8.04 2.94
C ALA A 95 13.38 -9.22 2.00
N LYS A 96 12.08 -9.53 1.78
CA LYS A 96 11.66 -10.54 0.82
C LYS A 96 11.98 -10.16 -0.62
N TRP A 97 11.80 -8.90 -1.01
CA TRP A 97 12.20 -8.43 -2.33
C TRP A 97 13.69 -8.60 -2.58
N MET A 98 14.50 -8.18 -1.61
CA MET A 98 15.95 -8.30 -1.71
C MET A 98 16.40 -9.76 -1.79
N SER A 99 15.70 -10.68 -1.11
CA SER A 99 16.03 -12.12 -1.17
C SER A 99 15.84 -12.76 -2.54
N VAL A 100 15.05 -12.14 -3.43
CA VAL A 100 14.85 -12.57 -4.81
C VAL A 100 15.53 -11.64 -5.83
N GLY A 101 16.39 -10.73 -5.35
CA GLY A 101 17.12 -9.78 -6.20
C GLY A 101 16.29 -8.62 -6.75
N PHE A 102 15.10 -8.35 -6.16
CA PHE A 102 14.26 -7.25 -6.59
C PHE A 102 14.54 -5.99 -5.76
N ILE A 103 14.80 -4.87 -6.43
CA ILE A 103 14.94 -3.53 -5.86
C ILE A 103 13.88 -2.63 -6.48
N HIS A 104 12.94 -2.16 -5.66
CA HIS A 104 11.83 -1.31 -6.14
C HIS A 104 12.32 0.06 -6.64
N GLY A 105 13.25 0.69 -5.92
CA GLY A 105 13.89 1.95 -6.32
C GLY A 105 13.06 3.23 -6.12
N VAL A 106 11.74 3.13 -5.86
CA VAL A 106 10.85 4.30 -5.67
C VAL A 106 9.89 4.02 -4.50
N MET A 107 10.44 4.05 -3.28
CA MET A 107 9.70 3.77 -2.04
C MET A 107 9.21 5.07 -1.38
N ASN A 108 8.49 5.90 -2.15
CA ASN A 108 7.77 7.05 -1.62
C ASN A 108 6.56 6.58 -0.81
N THR A 109 6.05 7.42 0.07
CA THR A 109 4.88 7.11 0.93
C THR A 109 3.61 6.80 0.15
N ASP A 110 3.48 7.29 -1.08
CA ASP A 110 2.41 6.98 -2.02
C ASP A 110 2.55 5.60 -2.69
N ASN A 111 3.72 4.95 -2.59
CA ASN A 111 3.98 3.59 -3.05
C ASN A 111 4.05 2.56 -1.92
N MET A 112 3.78 2.97 -0.68
CA MET A 112 3.83 2.12 0.50
C MET A 112 2.42 1.90 1.04
N THR A 113 1.87 0.69 0.86
CA THR A 113 0.58 0.33 1.46
C THR A 113 0.74 -0.02 2.93
N ILE A 114 -0.25 0.29 3.74
CA ILE A 114 -0.22 -0.05 5.18
C ILE A 114 -0.30 -1.56 5.44
N SER A 115 -0.82 -2.33 4.47
CA SER A 115 -0.91 -3.80 4.55
C SER A 115 0.40 -4.52 4.24
N GLY A 116 1.42 -3.83 3.72
CA GLY A 116 2.66 -4.45 3.26
C GLY A 116 2.49 -5.30 2.00
N GLU A 117 1.47 -5.01 1.19
CA GLU A 117 1.29 -5.57 -0.17
C GLU A 117 1.62 -4.49 -1.21
N THR A 118 2.26 -4.86 -2.30
CA THR A 118 2.61 -3.92 -3.37
C THR A 118 2.29 -4.51 -4.73
#